data_976ac69ece33c30e8d9efb4eae487bba
#
_entry.id   976ac69ece33c30e8d9efb4eae487bba
#
_cell.length_a   1.000
_cell.length_b   1.000
_cell.length_c   1.000
_cell.angle_alpha   90.00
_cell.angle_beta   90.00
_cell.angle_gamma   90.00
#
_symmetry.space_group_name_H-M   'P 1'
#
loop_
_entity.id
_entity.type
_entity.pdbx_description
1 polymer ?
#
loop_
_entity_poly.entity_id
_entity_poly.type
_entity_poly.pdbx_seq_one_letter_code
_entity_poly.pdbx_strand_id
1 'polypeptide(L)'
;MNIQEAKKIRLVDFLGGLGHHPVIQRGNSVWYKSPFRMEKEASFKIDLRKELWYDFGLGKGGDIITLAKEIYQTNDISLVLRCIEDKRAVLKPVTISCPVEEAAPALQELKIRPLANRILLAYLKERCIDVETAGKICR
;
A
#
# COMPACT_ATOMS: atom_id res chain seq x y z
N MET A 1 -11.96 19.14 19.29
CA MET A 1 -12.07 17.74 18.82
C MET A 1 -11.29 16.81 19.76
N ASN A 2 -11.83 15.63 20.05
CA ASN A 2 -11.13 14.63 20.85
C ASN A 2 -10.51 13.51 19.94
N ILE A 3 -9.68 12.64 20.55
CA ILE A 3 -9.02 11.55 19.82
C ILE A 3 -10.03 10.62 19.12
N GLN A 4 -11.15 10.32 19.74
CA GLN A 4 -12.18 9.43 19.20
C GLN A 4 -12.89 10.04 17.98
N GLU A 5 -13.07 11.35 17.99
CA GLU A 5 -13.64 12.09 16.85
C GLU A 5 -12.65 12.17 15.69
N ALA A 6 -11.37 12.37 15.98
CA ALA A 6 -10.33 12.36 14.97
C ALA A 6 -10.24 11.01 14.25
N LYS A 7 -10.36 9.89 14.97
CA LYS A 7 -10.34 8.53 14.40
C LYS A 7 -11.55 8.19 13.51
N LYS A 8 -12.63 8.97 13.55
CA LYS A 8 -13.78 8.81 12.65
C LYS A 8 -13.56 9.45 11.28
N ILE A 9 -12.53 10.29 11.14
CA ILE A 9 -12.19 10.94 9.87
C ILE A 9 -11.47 9.91 9.01
N ARG A 10 -11.92 9.77 7.76
CA ARG A 10 -11.28 8.85 6.81
C ARG A 10 -9.90 9.38 6.41
N LEU A 11 -8.91 8.51 6.41
CA LEU A 11 -7.54 8.84 5.99
C LEU A 11 -7.49 9.40 4.57
N VAL A 12 -8.33 8.87 3.68
CA VAL A 12 -8.45 9.34 2.29
C VAL A 12 -8.89 10.80 2.21
N ASP A 13 -9.89 11.18 3.01
CA ASP A 13 -10.41 12.55 3.06
C ASP A 13 -9.36 13.50 3.65
N PHE A 14 -8.67 13.06 4.69
CA PHE A 14 -7.59 13.84 5.31
C PHE A 14 -6.43 14.11 4.34
N LEU A 15 -5.95 13.10 3.61
CA LEU A 15 -4.92 13.26 2.59
C LEU A 15 -5.38 14.12 1.42
N GLY A 16 -6.65 13.97 1.00
CA GLY A 16 -7.25 14.81 -0.03
C GLY A 16 -7.26 16.29 0.36
N GLY A 17 -7.56 16.60 1.63
CA GLY A 17 -7.48 17.96 2.19
C GLY A 17 -6.06 18.53 2.23
N LEU A 18 -5.05 17.67 2.23
CA LEU A 18 -3.63 18.05 2.12
C LEU A 18 -3.14 18.14 0.66
N GLY A 19 -4.00 17.81 -0.32
CA GLY A 19 -3.65 17.84 -1.74
C GLY A 19 -3.01 16.55 -2.27
N HIS A 20 -3.01 15.47 -1.48
CA HIS A 20 -2.55 14.16 -1.93
C HIS A 20 -3.69 13.37 -2.55
N HIS A 21 -3.47 12.87 -3.76
CA HIS A 21 -4.46 12.10 -4.51
C HIS A 21 -4.03 10.64 -4.64
N PRO A 22 -4.99 9.71 -4.62
CA PRO A 22 -4.71 8.29 -4.80
C PRO A 22 -4.20 8.02 -6.23
N VAL A 23 -3.23 7.10 -6.33
CA VAL A 23 -2.65 6.67 -7.61
C VAL A 23 -3.34 5.41 -8.11
N ILE A 24 -3.51 4.43 -7.23
CA ILE A 24 -4.09 3.12 -7.55
C ILE A 24 -4.99 2.67 -6.40
N GLN A 25 -6.10 2.01 -6.74
CA GLN A 25 -6.93 1.30 -5.78
C GLN A 25 -6.96 -0.19 -6.13
N ARG A 26 -6.70 -1.03 -5.13
CA ARG A 26 -6.79 -2.49 -5.23
C ARG A 26 -7.67 -3.01 -4.10
N GLY A 27 -8.92 -3.33 -4.41
CA GLY A 27 -9.90 -3.75 -3.40
C GLY A 27 -10.09 -2.70 -2.29
N ASN A 28 -9.79 -3.08 -1.05
CA ASN A 28 -9.88 -2.18 0.10
C ASN A 28 -8.57 -1.40 0.38
N SER A 29 -7.59 -1.52 -0.47
CA SER A 29 -6.31 -0.84 -0.33
C SER A 29 -6.17 0.27 -1.37
N VAL A 30 -5.80 1.46 -0.91
CA VAL A 30 -5.54 2.61 -1.77
C VAL A 30 -4.07 2.99 -1.65
N TRP A 31 -3.43 3.19 -2.78
CA TRP A 31 -2.01 3.49 -2.86
C TRP A 31 -1.80 4.94 -3.26
N TYR A 32 -0.87 5.59 -2.56
CA TYR A 32 -0.45 6.96 -2.76
C TYR A 32 1.05 7.05 -2.96
N LYS A 33 1.51 8.14 -3.53
CA LYS A 33 2.89 8.55 -3.35
C LYS A 33 3.07 9.03 -1.91
N SER A 34 4.22 8.73 -1.31
CA SER A 34 4.46 9.11 0.08
C SER A 34 4.29 10.62 0.30
N PRO A 35 3.53 11.06 1.31
CA PRO A 35 3.42 12.47 1.66
C PRO A 35 4.70 13.03 2.29
N PHE A 36 5.65 12.16 2.64
CA PHE A 36 6.87 12.53 3.36
C PHE A 36 8.07 12.76 2.45
N ARG A 37 8.00 12.31 1.19
CA ARG A 37 9.09 12.40 0.22
C ARG A 37 8.58 12.42 -1.21
N MET A 38 9.41 12.91 -2.12
CA MET A 38 9.11 12.83 -3.56
C MET A 38 9.44 11.44 -4.09
N GLU A 39 8.44 10.78 -4.68
CA GLU A 39 8.56 9.43 -5.24
C GLU A 39 8.01 9.36 -6.66
N LYS A 40 8.57 8.45 -7.44
CA LYS A 40 8.04 8.11 -8.78
C LYS A 40 6.91 7.08 -8.67
N GLU A 41 7.04 6.11 -7.76
CA GLU A 41 6.11 5.01 -7.57
C GLU A 41 5.33 5.17 -6.26
N ALA A 42 4.13 4.60 -6.21
CA ALA A 42 3.31 4.65 -5.01
C ALA A 42 3.82 3.63 -3.98
N SER A 43 4.28 4.11 -2.84
CA SER A 43 4.78 3.28 -1.73
C SER A 43 4.03 3.47 -0.41
N PHE A 44 3.05 4.35 -0.40
CA PHE A 44 2.21 4.62 0.75
C PHE A 44 0.84 3.98 0.56
N LYS A 45 0.45 3.10 1.46
CA LYS A 45 -0.79 2.31 1.39
C LYS A 45 -1.75 2.69 2.50
N ILE A 46 -3.04 2.81 2.18
CA ILE A 46 -4.14 2.93 3.15
C ILE A 46 -5.05 1.70 3.04
N ASP A 47 -5.41 1.12 4.17
CA ASP A 47 -6.46 0.12 4.29
C ASP A 47 -7.78 0.83 4.67
N LEU A 48 -8.75 0.84 3.76
CA LEU A 48 -10.04 1.51 3.92
C LEU A 48 -10.95 0.88 4.98
N ARG A 49 -10.72 -0.38 5.34
CA ARG A 49 -11.54 -1.08 6.35
C ARG A 49 -11.04 -0.82 7.75
N LYS A 50 -9.72 -0.76 7.90
CA LYS A 50 -9.06 -0.59 9.20
C LYS A 50 -8.79 0.87 9.51
N GLU A 51 -8.87 1.76 8.51
CA GLU A 51 -8.42 3.16 8.59
C GLU A 51 -7.00 3.25 9.14
N LEU A 52 -6.12 2.43 8.56
CA LEU A 52 -4.69 2.39 8.87
C LEU A 52 -3.87 2.65 7.61
N TRP A 53 -2.76 3.34 7.79
CA TRP A 53 -1.79 3.57 6.74
C TRP A 53 -0.47 2.85 7.00
N TYR A 54 0.28 2.60 5.95
CA TYR A 54 1.64 2.07 6.01
C TYR A 54 2.48 2.63 4.87
N ASP A 55 3.67 3.16 5.20
CA ASP A 55 4.66 3.62 4.24
C ASP A 55 5.79 2.57 4.15
N PHE A 56 5.88 1.91 3.00
CA PHE A 56 6.87 0.85 2.77
C PHE A 56 8.30 1.38 2.68
N GLY A 57 8.48 2.63 2.29
CA GLY A 57 9.81 3.22 2.20
C GLY A 57 10.36 3.70 3.55
N LEU A 58 9.48 4.16 4.45
CA LEU A 58 9.86 4.54 5.81
C LEU A 58 9.78 3.38 6.80
N GLY A 59 9.05 2.31 6.46
CA GLY A 59 8.77 1.21 7.37
C GLY A 59 7.89 1.61 8.57
N LYS A 60 7.08 2.65 8.40
CA LYS A 60 6.20 3.20 9.45
C LYS A 60 4.74 3.11 9.04
N GLY A 61 3.86 3.02 10.04
CA GLY A 61 2.43 3.00 9.83
C GLY A 61 1.65 3.35 11.09
N GLY A 62 0.34 3.50 10.95
CA GLY A 62 -0.53 3.78 12.08
C GLY A 62 -1.90 4.32 11.68
N ASP A 63 -2.52 5.05 12.58
CA ASP A 63 -3.82 5.71 12.41
C ASP A 63 -3.67 7.19 11.98
N ILE A 64 -4.77 7.90 11.86
CA ILE A 64 -4.79 9.32 11.45
C ILE A 64 -3.96 10.21 12.38
N ILE A 65 -3.93 9.91 13.68
CA ILE A 65 -3.17 10.69 14.65
C ILE A 65 -1.68 10.51 14.42
N THR A 66 -1.25 9.27 14.19
CA THR A 66 0.15 8.95 13.88
C THR A 66 0.56 9.58 12.55
N LEU A 67 -0.32 9.56 11.54
CA LEU A 67 -0.08 10.23 10.27
C LEU A 67 0.11 11.74 10.44
N ALA A 68 -0.80 12.37 11.17
CA ALA A 68 -0.72 13.80 11.41
C ALA A 68 0.53 14.20 12.22
N LYS A 69 0.94 13.38 13.20
CA LYS A 69 2.20 13.59 13.91
C LYS A 69 3.42 13.59 12.99
N GLU A 70 3.48 12.64 12.08
CA GLU A 70 4.59 12.54 11.11
C GLU A 70 4.56 13.70 10.10
N ILE A 71 3.39 14.09 9.61
CA ILE A 71 3.25 15.20 8.64
C ILE A 71 3.62 16.55 9.29
N TYR A 72 3.12 16.82 10.50
CA TYR A 72 3.36 18.09 11.19
C TYR A 72 4.61 18.06 12.06
N GLN A 73 5.32 16.92 12.11
CA GLN A 73 6.55 16.70 12.90
C GLN A 73 6.40 17.15 14.36
N THR A 74 5.29 16.82 14.97
CA THR A 74 4.97 17.17 16.36
C THR A 74 4.48 15.96 17.15
N ASN A 75 4.87 15.88 18.43
CA ASN A 75 4.36 14.88 19.34
C ASN A 75 3.22 15.41 20.23
N ASP A 76 2.91 16.70 20.15
CA ASP A 76 1.81 17.30 20.91
C ASP A 76 0.46 16.92 20.30
N ILE A 77 -0.28 16.09 21.04
CA ILE A 77 -1.59 15.60 20.63
C ILE A 77 -2.61 16.72 20.49
N SER A 78 -2.54 17.74 21.35
CA SER A 78 -3.47 18.87 21.33
C SER A 78 -3.30 19.68 20.03
N LEU A 79 -2.06 19.89 19.64
CA LEU A 79 -1.71 20.60 18.40
C LEU A 79 -2.10 19.77 17.16
N VAL A 80 -1.86 18.47 17.20
CA VAL A 80 -2.29 17.53 16.14
C VAL A 80 -3.80 17.58 15.93
N LEU A 81 -4.58 17.53 17.00
CA LEU A 81 -6.04 17.57 16.94
C LEU A 81 -6.55 18.89 16.36
N ARG A 82 -5.94 20.03 16.73
CA ARG A 82 -6.26 21.32 16.11
C ARG A 82 -5.95 21.35 14.62
N CYS A 83 -4.79 20.85 14.20
CA CYS A 83 -4.43 20.79 12.78
C CYS A 83 -5.39 19.90 11.97
N ILE A 84 -5.84 18.79 12.54
CA ILE A 84 -6.85 17.92 11.92
C ILE A 84 -8.21 18.65 11.83
N GLU A 85 -8.61 19.38 12.87
CA GLU A 85 -9.87 20.13 12.92
C GLU A 85 -9.90 21.28 11.92
N ASP A 86 -8.81 22.06 11.81
CA ASP A 86 -8.67 23.14 10.84
C ASP A 86 -8.78 22.61 9.39
N LYS A 87 -8.19 21.45 9.12
CA LYS A 87 -8.32 20.79 7.81
C LYS A 87 -9.70 20.19 7.57
N ARG A 88 -10.41 19.77 8.60
CA ARG A 88 -11.77 19.23 8.48
C ARG A 88 -12.75 20.23 7.84
N ALA A 89 -12.57 21.51 8.10
CA ALA A 89 -13.40 22.57 7.48
C ALA A 89 -13.23 22.64 5.94
N VAL A 90 -12.12 22.14 5.42
CA VAL A 90 -11.76 22.11 3.99
C VAL A 90 -11.96 20.72 3.38
N LEU A 91 -12.23 19.69 4.21
CA LEU A 91 -12.40 18.31 3.76
C LEU A 91 -13.71 18.16 2.95
N LYS A 92 -13.59 18.18 1.63
CA LYS A 92 -14.61 17.65 0.74
C LYS A 92 -14.41 16.13 0.66
N PRO A 93 -15.50 15.31 0.66
CA PRO A 93 -15.36 13.87 0.48
C PRO A 93 -14.60 13.60 -0.82
N VAL A 94 -13.48 12.91 -0.73
CA VAL A 94 -12.69 12.54 -1.90
C VAL A 94 -13.36 11.38 -2.59
N THR A 95 -13.83 11.61 -3.81
CA THR A 95 -14.24 10.53 -4.69
C THR A 95 -12.95 9.89 -5.22
N ILE A 96 -12.74 8.62 -4.91
CA ILE A 96 -11.58 7.88 -5.39
C ILE A 96 -11.81 7.60 -6.88
N SER A 97 -11.26 8.46 -7.74
CA SER A 97 -11.31 8.32 -9.21
C SER A 97 -10.01 7.78 -9.78
N CYS A 98 -9.38 6.85 -9.08
CA CYS A 98 -8.24 6.13 -9.64
C CYS A 98 -8.71 4.87 -10.38
N PRO A 99 -7.96 4.39 -11.38
CA PRO A 99 -8.24 3.11 -12.01
C PRO A 99 -8.31 2.03 -10.95
N VAL A 100 -9.46 1.36 -10.85
CA VAL A 100 -9.54 0.12 -10.08
C VAL A 100 -8.73 -0.89 -10.88
N GLU A 101 -7.52 -1.16 -10.45
CA GLU A 101 -6.83 -2.35 -10.92
C GLU A 101 -7.60 -3.54 -10.33
N GLU A 102 -8.54 -4.07 -11.11
CA GLU A 102 -9.01 -5.42 -10.85
C GLU A 102 -7.75 -6.27 -10.78
N ALA A 103 -7.57 -6.95 -9.65
CA ALA A 103 -6.50 -7.91 -9.53
C ALA A 103 -6.71 -8.93 -10.64
N ALA A 104 -6.11 -8.67 -11.81
CA ALA A 104 -5.98 -9.68 -12.82
C ALA A 104 -5.36 -10.89 -12.11
N PRO A 105 -5.94 -12.09 -12.27
CA PRO A 105 -5.36 -13.26 -11.65
C PRO A 105 -3.89 -13.27 -12.02
N ALA A 106 -3.01 -13.30 -11.00
CA ALA A 106 -1.56 -13.16 -11.14
C ALA A 106 -0.94 -14.25 -12.04
N LEU A 107 -1.75 -15.13 -12.56
CA LEU A 107 -1.46 -16.25 -13.44
C LEU A 107 -2.40 -16.20 -14.66
N GLN A 108 -2.21 -15.19 -15.50
CA GLN A 108 -2.74 -15.26 -16.88
C GLN A 108 -1.84 -16.21 -17.68
N GLU A 109 -2.42 -17.33 -18.07
CA GLU A 109 -1.80 -18.38 -18.89
C GLU A 109 -0.45 -18.89 -18.38
N LEU A 110 -0.53 -19.83 -17.42
CA LEU A 110 0.59 -20.72 -17.12
C LEU A 110 0.88 -21.55 -18.37
N LYS A 111 1.73 -21.05 -19.26
CA LYS A 111 2.31 -21.87 -20.32
C LYS A 111 3.28 -22.85 -19.68
N ILE A 112 2.77 -24.03 -19.34
CA ILE A 112 3.58 -25.14 -18.86
C ILE A 112 4.51 -25.52 -19.99
N ARG A 113 5.80 -25.18 -19.86
CA ARG A 113 6.86 -25.61 -20.79
C ARG A 113 7.64 -26.75 -20.14
N PRO A 114 8.07 -27.76 -20.89
CA PRO A 114 8.94 -28.76 -20.35
C PRO A 114 10.23 -28.12 -19.81
N LEU A 115 10.76 -28.68 -18.73
CA LEU A 115 11.96 -28.21 -18.03
C LEU A 115 13.19 -28.34 -18.96
N ALA A 116 13.45 -27.35 -19.79
CA ALA A 116 14.51 -27.37 -20.80
C ALA A 116 15.63 -26.35 -20.53
N ASN A 117 15.58 -25.61 -19.43
CA ASN A 117 16.60 -24.64 -19.08
C ASN A 117 17.88 -25.34 -18.62
N ARG A 118 18.97 -25.20 -19.40
CA ARG A 118 20.27 -25.84 -19.12
C ARG A 118 20.85 -25.49 -17.76
N ILE A 119 20.65 -24.26 -17.29
CA ILE A 119 21.13 -23.79 -15.98
C ILE A 119 20.37 -24.50 -14.86
N LEU A 120 19.05 -24.64 -15.00
CA LEU A 120 18.21 -25.30 -14.02
C LEU A 120 18.49 -26.81 -13.95
N LEU A 121 18.72 -27.45 -15.11
CA LEU A 121 19.10 -28.84 -15.18
C LEU A 121 20.47 -29.11 -14.56
N ALA A 122 21.43 -28.21 -14.75
CA ALA A 122 22.76 -28.29 -14.10
C ALA A 122 22.62 -28.17 -12.58
N TYR A 123 21.81 -27.24 -12.08
CA TYR A 123 21.52 -27.07 -10.66
C TYR A 123 20.87 -28.29 -10.03
N LEU A 124 19.90 -28.94 -10.72
CA LEU A 124 19.27 -30.16 -10.25
C LEU A 124 20.26 -31.34 -10.17
N LYS A 125 21.18 -31.46 -11.13
CA LYS A 125 22.24 -32.48 -11.11
C LYS A 125 23.21 -32.26 -9.94
N GLU A 126 23.59 -31.01 -9.67
CA GLU A 126 24.47 -30.65 -8.56
C GLU A 126 23.87 -30.98 -7.20
N ARG A 127 22.54 -30.92 -7.08
CA ARG A 127 21.75 -31.27 -5.90
C ARG A 127 21.34 -32.74 -5.85
N CYS A 128 21.82 -33.60 -6.75
CA CYS A 128 21.45 -35.02 -6.86
C CYS A 128 19.93 -35.25 -6.98
N ILE A 129 19.20 -34.33 -7.60
CA ILE A 129 17.78 -34.47 -7.88
C ILE A 129 17.64 -35.07 -9.29
N ASP A 130 16.92 -36.19 -9.38
CA ASP A 130 16.67 -36.83 -10.67
C ASP A 130 15.80 -35.94 -11.58
N VAL A 131 16.27 -35.71 -12.79
CA VAL A 131 15.62 -34.81 -13.79
C VAL A 131 14.26 -35.34 -14.20
N GLU A 132 14.08 -36.67 -14.24
CA GLU A 132 12.76 -37.29 -14.54
C GLU A 132 11.74 -36.99 -13.45
N THR A 133 12.15 -37.08 -12.18
CA THR A 133 11.30 -36.78 -11.03
C THR A 133 10.94 -35.31 -10.98
N ALA A 134 11.89 -34.41 -11.22
CA ALA A 134 11.66 -32.97 -11.31
C ALA A 134 10.70 -32.61 -12.45
N GLY A 135 10.81 -33.26 -13.60
CA GLY A 135 9.90 -33.03 -14.72
C GLY A 135 8.45 -33.48 -14.47
N LYS A 136 8.22 -34.42 -13.56
CA LYS A 136 6.88 -34.85 -13.15
C LYS A 136 6.23 -33.91 -12.11
N ILE A 137 7.03 -33.29 -11.26
CA ILE A 137 6.57 -32.44 -10.15
C ILE A 137 6.48 -30.96 -10.57
N CYS A 138 7.37 -30.49 -11.45
CA CYS A 138 7.45 -29.11 -11.90
C CYS A 138 6.68 -28.85 -13.24
N ARG A 139 5.56 -29.51 -13.42
CA ARG A 139 4.64 -29.24 -14.53
C ARG A 139 3.72 -28.06 -14.26
#